data_e699e06424045ff43c10a3a09dfc7ef1
#
_entry.id   e699e06424045ff43c10a3a09dfc7ef1
#
_cell.length_a   1.000
_cell.length_b   1.000
_cell.length_c   1.000
_cell.angle_alpha   90.00
_cell.angle_beta   90.00
_cell.angle_gamma   90.00
#
_symmetry.space_group_name_H-M   'P 1'
#
loop_
_entity.id
_entity.type
_entity.pdbx_description
1 polymer ?
#
loop_
_entity_poly.entity_id
_entity_poly.type
_entity_poly.pdbx_seq_one_letter_code
_entity_poly.pdbx_strand_id
1 'polypeptide(L)'
;MAGKSDPEEKIIKAALRLAAKQGWTGLALADIAKSARVSLPALSKHFFSKTRILAAYGRRIDAEVLQAAADETLSGEAARDRLFDVLMLRFDALAPAKAALKRIAADLRRDPLAAAPLARPMLQSMSWMLEAAGIDSSGIGGALRVRGLALVWAAAFRVWLDDGEDQSKTMAELDKRLRQGEEFLNGISRFNARRRSTFQKDAAQA
;
A
#
# COMPACT_ATOMS: atom_id res chain seq x y z
N MET A 1 -32.66 8.96 7.43
CA MET A 1 -32.69 7.62 6.81
C MET A 1 -31.41 6.91 7.20
N ALA A 2 -31.46 5.88 8.06
CA ALA A 2 -30.29 5.08 8.43
C ALA A 2 -29.80 4.35 7.19
N GLY A 3 -28.65 4.76 6.66
CA GLY A 3 -28.03 4.16 5.49
C GLY A 3 -27.85 2.66 5.70
N LYS A 4 -28.33 1.87 4.76
CA LYS A 4 -28.17 0.41 4.74
C LYS A 4 -26.68 0.13 4.74
N SER A 5 -26.11 -0.13 5.94
CA SER A 5 -24.68 -0.36 6.11
C SER A 5 -24.23 -1.46 5.13
N ASP A 6 -23.30 -1.10 4.25
CA ASP A 6 -22.74 -1.95 3.21
C ASP A 6 -22.30 -3.31 3.76
N PRO A 7 -22.82 -4.44 3.25
CA PRO A 7 -22.42 -5.77 3.73
C PRO A 7 -20.90 -6.00 3.67
N GLU A 8 -20.21 -5.47 2.66
CA GLU A 8 -18.76 -5.59 2.54
C GLU A 8 -18.05 -4.88 3.69
N GLU A 9 -18.52 -3.69 4.07
CA GLU A 9 -17.96 -2.95 5.19
C GLU A 9 -18.10 -3.70 6.51
N LYS A 10 -19.28 -4.29 6.76
CA LYS A 10 -19.51 -5.13 7.96
C LYS A 10 -18.54 -6.30 8.02
N ILE A 11 -18.35 -6.99 6.89
CA ILE A 11 -17.45 -8.14 6.79
C ILE A 11 -16.00 -7.71 7.01
N ILE A 12 -15.54 -6.62 6.40
CA ILE A 12 -14.18 -6.08 6.57
C ILE A 12 -13.93 -5.70 8.04
N LYS A 13 -14.84 -4.92 8.65
CA LYS A 13 -14.73 -4.52 10.07
C LYS A 13 -14.72 -5.73 11.01
N ALA A 14 -15.53 -6.75 10.74
CA ALA A 14 -15.56 -7.98 11.53
C ALA A 14 -14.24 -8.75 11.40
N ALA A 15 -13.70 -8.88 10.20
CA ALA A 15 -12.43 -9.56 9.94
C ALA A 15 -11.26 -8.88 10.68
N LEU A 16 -11.14 -7.55 10.58
CA LEU A 16 -10.10 -6.79 11.27
C LEU A 16 -10.23 -6.89 12.80
N ARG A 17 -11.45 -6.76 13.34
CA ARG A 17 -11.70 -6.91 14.78
C ARG A 17 -11.32 -8.30 15.29
N LEU A 18 -11.66 -9.36 14.57
CA LEU A 18 -11.29 -10.72 14.93
C LEU A 18 -9.79 -10.95 14.83
N ALA A 19 -9.16 -10.46 13.76
CA ALA A 19 -7.71 -10.52 13.58
C ALA A 19 -6.94 -9.85 14.73
N ALA A 20 -7.42 -8.69 15.21
CA ALA A 20 -6.83 -8.01 16.36
C ALA A 20 -6.90 -8.84 17.66
N LYS A 21 -7.96 -9.65 17.82
CA LYS A 21 -8.18 -10.46 19.04
C LYS A 21 -7.43 -11.79 19.03
N GLN A 22 -7.55 -12.55 17.94
CA GLN A 22 -7.11 -13.96 17.90
C GLN A 22 -6.08 -14.28 16.80
N GLY A 23 -5.62 -13.26 16.04
CA GLY A 23 -4.70 -13.45 14.91
C GLY A 23 -5.44 -13.75 13.60
N TRP A 24 -4.65 -13.89 12.53
CA TRP A 24 -5.16 -14.08 11.17
C TRP A 24 -5.19 -15.55 10.72
N THR A 25 -4.19 -16.34 11.10
CA THR A 25 -4.00 -17.72 10.61
C THR A 25 -5.16 -18.61 10.98
N GLY A 26 -5.59 -18.62 12.25
CA GLY A 26 -6.67 -19.45 12.75
C GLY A 26 -8.09 -18.97 12.43
N LEU A 27 -8.23 -17.82 11.77
CA LEU A 27 -9.53 -17.22 11.49
C LEU A 27 -10.19 -17.85 10.26
N ALA A 28 -11.41 -18.37 10.42
CA ALA A 28 -12.22 -18.92 9.34
C ALA A 28 -13.21 -17.89 8.77
N LEU A 29 -13.62 -18.06 7.49
CA LEU A 29 -14.68 -17.22 6.90
C LEU A 29 -16.01 -17.34 7.65
N ALA A 30 -16.31 -18.51 8.23
CA ALA A 30 -17.51 -18.73 9.04
C ALA A 30 -17.52 -17.86 10.31
N ASP A 31 -16.35 -17.68 10.96
CA ASP A 31 -16.21 -16.81 12.13
C ASP A 31 -16.44 -15.35 11.77
N ILE A 32 -15.90 -14.93 10.62
CA ILE A 32 -16.11 -13.57 10.09
C ILE A 32 -17.58 -13.34 9.78
N ALA A 33 -18.26 -14.30 9.11
CA ALA A 33 -19.68 -14.20 8.79
C ALA A 33 -20.54 -14.05 10.06
N LYS A 34 -20.30 -14.91 11.05
CA LYS A 34 -20.97 -14.85 12.36
C LYS A 34 -20.74 -13.49 13.04
N SER A 35 -19.49 -13.02 13.07
CA SER A 35 -19.13 -11.73 13.68
C SER A 35 -19.72 -10.53 12.95
N ALA A 36 -19.84 -10.59 11.62
CA ALA A 36 -20.46 -9.58 10.78
C ALA A 36 -22.00 -9.63 10.81
N ARG A 37 -22.60 -10.63 11.45
CA ARG A 37 -24.03 -10.92 11.45
C ARG A 37 -24.60 -11.09 10.04
N VAL A 38 -23.86 -11.79 9.19
CA VAL A 38 -24.30 -12.20 7.85
C VAL A 38 -24.24 -13.72 7.72
N SER A 39 -25.04 -14.30 6.84
CA SER A 39 -24.93 -15.73 6.56
C SER A 39 -23.67 -16.03 5.73
N LEU A 40 -23.14 -17.25 5.84
CA LEU A 40 -21.98 -17.66 5.04
C LEU A 40 -22.27 -17.60 3.52
N PRO A 41 -23.45 -17.96 3.00
CA PRO A 41 -23.83 -17.72 1.61
C PRO A 41 -23.86 -16.23 1.22
N ALA A 42 -24.23 -15.33 2.14
CA ALA A 42 -24.19 -13.89 1.88
C ALA A 42 -22.73 -13.39 1.82
N LEU A 43 -21.87 -13.85 2.72
CA LEU A 43 -20.43 -13.53 2.69
C LEU A 43 -19.79 -14.02 1.39
N SER A 44 -20.09 -15.25 0.95
CA SER A 44 -19.48 -15.86 -0.25
C SER A 44 -19.79 -15.12 -1.56
N LYS A 45 -20.89 -14.36 -1.61
CA LYS A 45 -21.20 -13.47 -2.75
C LYS A 45 -20.22 -12.30 -2.88
N HIS A 46 -19.59 -11.87 -1.79
CA HIS A 46 -18.65 -10.77 -1.76
C HIS A 46 -17.19 -11.25 -1.72
N PHE A 47 -16.91 -12.29 -0.91
CA PHE A 47 -15.55 -12.74 -0.66
C PHE A 47 -15.45 -14.27 -0.59
N PHE A 48 -14.57 -14.85 -1.41
CA PHE A 48 -14.29 -16.28 -1.40
C PHE A 48 -13.01 -16.65 -0.61
N SER A 49 -12.27 -15.66 -0.09
CA SER A 49 -11.10 -15.90 0.77
C SER A 49 -10.83 -14.73 1.72
N LYS A 50 -10.11 -14.99 2.80
CA LYS A 50 -9.66 -13.97 3.76
C LYS A 50 -8.77 -12.92 3.09
N THR A 51 -7.90 -13.33 2.17
CA THR A 51 -7.01 -12.42 1.44
C THR A 51 -7.77 -11.44 0.56
N ARG A 52 -8.95 -11.85 0.01
CA ARG A 52 -9.82 -10.93 -0.72
C ARG A 52 -10.45 -9.87 0.18
N ILE A 53 -10.74 -10.20 1.44
CA ILE A 53 -11.23 -9.23 2.42
C ILE A 53 -10.13 -8.20 2.72
N LEU A 54 -8.87 -8.63 2.91
CA LEU A 54 -7.74 -7.70 3.10
C LEU A 54 -7.49 -6.83 1.86
N ALA A 55 -7.57 -7.41 0.66
CA ALA A 55 -7.43 -6.65 -0.57
C ALA A 55 -8.56 -5.61 -0.73
N ALA A 56 -9.78 -5.93 -0.33
CA ALA A 56 -10.90 -4.98 -0.33
C ALA A 56 -10.70 -3.86 0.71
N TYR A 57 -10.18 -4.19 1.89
CA TYR A 57 -9.79 -3.18 2.86
C TYR A 57 -8.73 -2.24 2.28
N GLY A 58 -7.67 -2.78 1.65
CA GLY A 58 -6.64 -1.97 0.99
C GLY A 58 -7.22 -1.01 -0.06
N ARG A 59 -8.15 -1.48 -0.91
CA ARG A 59 -8.82 -0.61 -1.90
C ARG A 59 -9.64 0.52 -1.27
N ARG A 60 -10.26 0.28 -0.10
CA ARG A 60 -10.98 1.35 0.63
C ARG A 60 -10.02 2.40 1.16
N ILE A 61 -8.89 1.97 1.72
CA ILE A 61 -7.82 2.88 2.14
C ILE A 61 -7.29 3.66 0.93
N ASP A 62 -7.06 3.00 -0.22
CA ASP A 62 -6.62 3.68 -1.44
C ASP A 62 -7.62 4.78 -1.85
N ALA A 63 -8.92 4.49 -1.83
CA ALA A 63 -9.96 5.47 -2.18
C ALA A 63 -10.02 6.65 -1.19
N GLU A 64 -9.85 6.39 0.10
CA GLU A 64 -9.80 7.42 1.14
C GLU A 64 -8.59 8.35 0.95
N VAL A 65 -7.41 7.78 0.69
CA VAL A 65 -6.18 8.54 0.43
C VAL A 65 -6.29 9.36 -0.86
N LEU A 66 -6.83 8.77 -1.94
CA LEU A 66 -7.02 9.48 -3.21
C LEU A 66 -7.97 10.67 -3.05
N GLN A 67 -9.02 10.53 -2.24
CA GLN A 67 -9.92 11.64 -1.95
C GLN A 67 -9.23 12.72 -1.14
N ALA A 68 -8.51 12.37 -0.06
CA ALA A 68 -7.78 13.33 0.77
C ALA A 68 -6.70 14.06 -0.03
N ALA A 69 -5.92 13.37 -0.85
CA ALA A 69 -4.89 13.96 -1.70
C ALA A 69 -5.45 14.89 -2.79
N ALA A 70 -6.70 14.65 -3.25
CA ALA A 70 -7.35 15.54 -4.23
C ALA A 70 -7.82 16.86 -3.60
N ASP A 71 -8.09 16.87 -2.29
CA ASP A 71 -8.51 18.04 -1.53
C ASP A 71 -7.30 18.91 -1.11
N GLU A 72 -6.08 18.37 -1.12
CA GLU A 72 -4.85 19.09 -0.81
C GLU A 72 -4.24 19.73 -2.06
N THR A 73 -3.86 21.01 -1.93
CA THR A 73 -3.18 21.73 -3.04
C THR A 73 -1.67 21.40 -3.01
N LEU A 74 -1.30 20.22 -3.49
CA LEU A 74 0.10 19.76 -3.59
C LEU A 74 0.90 20.43 -4.73
N SER A 75 0.40 21.54 -5.29
CA SER A 75 1.01 22.25 -6.42
C SER A 75 2.23 23.05 -5.98
N GLY A 76 3.36 22.81 -6.63
CA GLY A 76 4.62 23.56 -6.40
C GLY A 76 5.67 22.82 -5.57
N GLU A 77 5.34 21.72 -4.94
CA GLU A 77 6.26 20.90 -4.17
C GLU A 77 7.06 19.90 -5.03
N ALA A 78 8.21 19.44 -4.53
CA ALA A 78 8.95 18.39 -5.20
C ALA A 78 8.13 17.06 -5.22
N ALA A 79 8.26 16.27 -6.30
CA ALA A 79 7.52 15.02 -6.46
C ALA A 79 7.73 14.03 -5.30
N ARG A 80 8.94 14.04 -4.70
CA ARG A 80 9.26 13.24 -3.53
C ARG A 80 8.46 13.67 -2.30
N ASP A 81 8.33 14.98 -2.08
CA ASP A 81 7.66 15.54 -0.90
C ASP A 81 6.15 15.27 -0.99
N ARG A 82 5.54 15.47 -2.17
CA ARG A 82 4.16 15.05 -2.43
C ARG A 82 3.94 13.56 -2.19
N LEU A 83 4.87 12.70 -2.61
CA LEU A 83 4.79 11.26 -2.38
C LEU A 83 4.92 10.90 -0.90
N PHE A 84 5.75 11.63 -0.15
CA PHE A 84 5.86 11.49 1.30
C PHE A 84 4.51 11.77 1.96
N ASP A 85 3.86 12.90 1.62
CA ASP A 85 2.58 13.29 2.22
C ASP A 85 1.46 12.30 1.87
N VAL A 86 1.36 11.86 0.61
CA VAL A 86 0.41 10.81 0.20
C VAL A 86 0.59 9.51 1.00
N LEU A 87 1.84 9.11 1.28
CA LEU A 87 2.11 7.91 2.06
C LEU A 87 1.84 8.12 3.56
N MET A 88 2.01 9.33 4.08
CA MET A 88 1.61 9.66 5.46
C MET A 88 0.09 9.65 5.61
N LEU A 89 -0.67 10.24 4.69
CA LEU A 89 -2.14 10.10 4.64
C LEU A 89 -2.58 8.64 4.66
N ARG A 90 -1.83 7.76 3.96
CA ARG A 90 -2.11 6.33 3.99
C ARG A 90 -1.87 5.69 5.35
N PHE A 91 -0.82 6.07 6.08
CA PHE A 91 -0.59 5.59 7.44
C PHE A 91 -1.69 6.05 8.39
N ASP A 92 -2.16 7.30 8.26
CA ASP A 92 -3.25 7.84 9.06
C ASP A 92 -4.56 7.09 8.80
N ALA A 93 -4.90 6.83 7.53
CA ALA A 93 -6.07 6.04 7.16
C ALA A 93 -6.01 4.58 7.69
N LEU A 94 -4.81 4.01 7.83
CA LEU A 94 -4.60 2.68 8.38
C LEU A 94 -4.57 2.64 9.92
N ALA A 95 -4.34 3.77 10.59
CA ALA A 95 -4.13 3.85 12.04
C ALA A 95 -5.26 3.21 12.88
N PRO A 96 -6.56 3.36 12.54
CA PRO A 96 -7.64 2.71 13.28
C PRO A 96 -7.57 1.17 13.30
N ALA A 97 -6.90 0.57 12.31
CA ALA A 97 -6.74 -0.89 12.18
C ALA A 97 -5.35 -1.39 12.60
N LYS A 98 -4.47 -0.54 13.13
CA LYS A 98 -3.06 -0.85 13.41
C LYS A 98 -2.86 -2.13 14.21
N ALA A 99 -3.64 -2.34 15.26
CA ALA A 99 -3.57 -3.54 16.10
C ALA A 99 -3.89 -4.83 15.31
N ALA A 100 -4.89 -4.77 14.42
CA ALA A 100 -5.22 -5.88 13.53
C ALA A 100 -4.11 -6.13 12.51
N LEU A 101 -3.63 -5.06 11.87
CA LEU A 101 -2.58 -5.14 10.85
C LEU A 101 -1.26 -5.67 11.41
N LYS A 102 -0.91 -5.32 12.65
CA LYS A 102 0.26 -5.86 13.34
C LYS A 102 0.20 -7.38 13.47
N ARG A 103 -0.94 -7.92 13.90
CA ARG A 103 -1.13 -9.38 14.00
C ARG A 103 -1.18 -10.06 12.64
N ILE A 104 -1.92 -9.50 11.69
CA ILE A 104 -1.97 -10.00 10.30
C ILE A 104 -0.58 -10.05 9.69
N ALA A 105 0.21 -8.99 9.80
CA ALA A 105 1.56 -8.93 9.28
C ALA A 105 2.50 -9.94 9.95
N ALA A 106 2.34 -10.18 11.26
CA ALA A 106 3.12 -11.19 11.97
C ALA A 106 2.81 -12.61 11.47
N ASP A 107 1.54 -12.92 11.23
CA ASP A 107 1.10 -14.21 10.73
C ASP A 107 1.52 -14.44 9.27
N LEU A 108 1.33 -13.44 8.40
CA LEU A 108 1.71 -13.53 6.98
C LEU A 108 3.24 -13.62 6.77
N ARG A 109 4.05 -13.08 7.68
CA ARG A 109 5.51 -13.28 7.64
C ARG A 109 5.93 -14.72 7.88
N ARG A 110 5.13 -15.49 8.64
CA ARG A 110 5.37 -16.92 8.91
C ARG A 110 4.84 -17.81 7.79
N ASP A 111 3.94 -17.31 6.96
CA ASP A 111 3.35 -18.02 5.82
C ASP A 111 3.40 -17.17 4.55
N PRO A 112 4.54 -17.17 3.84
CA PRO A 112 4.72 -16.43 2.59
C PRO A 112 3.76 -16.86 1.47
N LEU A 113 3.33 -18.13 1.45
CA LEU A 113 2.38 -18.63 0.47
C LEU A 113 0.99 -18.03 0.68
N ALA A 114 0.54 -17.89 1.92
CA ALA A 114 -0.70 -17.20 2.23
C ALA A 114 -0.62 -15.68 1.93
N ALA A 115 0.58 -15.09 1.98
CA ALA A 115 0.81 -13.68 1.66
C ALA A 115 0.85 -13.40 0.14
N ALA A 116 1.28 -14.36 -0.69
CA ALA A 116 1.50 -14.19 -2.12
C ALA A 116 0.32 -13.57 -2.89
N PRO A 117 -0.97 -13.94 -2.63
CA PRO A 117 -2.11 -13.31 -3.31
C PRO A 117 -2.29 -11.81 -3.04
N LEU A 118 -1.63 -11.26 -2.01
CA LEU A 118 -1.68 -9.84 -1.68
C LEU A 118 -0.67 -9.00 -2.46
N ALA A 119 0.30 -9.62 -3.14
CA ALA A 119 1.35 -8.91 -3.87
C ALA A 119 0.78 -8.03 -5.00
N ARG A 120 -0.13 -8.58 -5.81
CA ARG A 120 -0.75 -7.81 -6.91
C ARG A 120 -1.62 -6.65 -6.41
N PRO A 121 -2.53 -6.82 -5.45
CA PRO A 121 -3.25 -5.69 -4.81
C PRO A 121 -2.31 -4.63 -4.23
N MET A 122 -1.20 -5.02 -3.60
CA MET A 122 -0.21 -4.09 -3.06
C MET A 122 0.45 -3.26 -4.17
N LEU A 123 0.89 -3.88 -5.26
CA LEU A 123 1.47 -3.15 -6.40
C LEU A 123 0.45 -2.19 -7.02
N GLN A 124 -0.81 -2.61 -7.13
CA GLN A 124 -1.90 -1.77 -7.62
C GLN A 124 -2.12 -0.54 -6.72
N SER A 125 -2.09 -0.75 -5.39
CA SER A 125 -2.15 0.32 -4.42
C SER A 125 -0.98 1.29 -4.55
N MET A 126 0.25 0.80 -4.71
CA MET A 126 1.43 1.67 -4.90
C MET A 126 1.38 2.45 -6.21
N SER A 127 0.77 1.89 -7.27
CA SER A 127 0.49 2.64 -8.51
C SER A 127 -0.41 3.84 -8.23
N TRP A 128 -1.49 3.67 -7.46
CA TRP A 128 -2.37 4.78 -7.08
C TRP A 128 -1.69 5.84 -6.22
N MET A 129 -0.78 5.44 -5.32
CA MET A 129 -0.02 6.39 -4.50
C MET A 129 0.93 7.25 -5.36
N LEU A 130 1.56 6.65 -6.39
CA LEU A 130 2.36 7.41 -7.36
C LEU A 130 1.50 8.42 -8.14
N GLU A 131 0.36 7.97 -8.69
CA GLU A 131 -0.55 8.82 -9.43
C GLU A 131 -1.08 9.98 -8.56
N ALA A 132 -1.46 9.70 -7.31
CA ALA A 132 -1.89 10.73 -6.35
C ALA A 132 -0.79 11.80 -6.10
N ALA A 133 0.48 11.40 -6.12
CA ALA A 133 1.62 12.31 -6.01
C ALA A 133 2.01 12.97 -7.35
N GLY A 134 1.26 12.76 -8.43
CA GLY A 134 1.57 13.28 -9.77
C GLY A 134 2.79 12.62 -10.42
N ILE A 135 3.07 11.37 -10.08
CA ILE A 135 4.18 10.60 -10.63
C ILE A 135 3.62 9.48 -11.52
N ASP A 136 3.96 9.51 -12.82
CA ASP A 136 3.50 8.52 -13.80
C ASP A 136 3.92 7.08 -13.40
N SER A 137 2.93 6.19 -13.30
CA SER A 137 3.10 4.77 -12.96
C SER A 137 3.07 3.85 -14.18
N SER A 138 2.96 4.40 -15.41
CA SER A 138 2.79 3.65 -16.64
C SER A 138 4.12 3.21 -17.28
N GLY A 139 4.04 2.23 -18.19
CA GLY A 139 5.18 1.70 -18.93
C GLY A 139 6.24 1.00 -18.07
N ILE A 140 7.41 0.74 -18.65
CA ILE A 140 8.51 0.03 -17.98
C ILE A 140 9.07 0.85 -16.81
N GLY A 141 9.23 2.16 -17.00
CA GLY A 141 9.69 3.08 -15.96
C GLY A 141 8.74 3.15 -14.80
N GLY A 142 7.42 3.24 -15.07
CA GLY A 142 6.38 3.20 -14.06
C GLY A 142 6.36 1.89 -13.29
N ALA A 143 6.48 0.76 -13.98
CA ALA A 143 6.54 -0.56 -13.33
C ALA A 143 7.74 -0.70 -12.37
N LEU A 144 8.88 -0.06 -12.68
CA LEU A 144 10.04 -0.02 -11.78
C LEU A 144 9.77 0.85 -10.55
N ARG A 145 9.18 2.05 -10.75
CA ARG A 145 8.78 2.96 -9.65
C ARG A 145 7.79 2.28 -8.70
N VAL A 146 6.76 1.61 -9.24
CA VAL A 146 5.76 0.88 -8.45
C VAL A 146 6.41 -0.19 -7.57
N ARG A 147 7.33 -1.00 -8.13
CA ARG A 147 8.05 -2.03 -7.35
C ARG A 147 8.99 -1.42 -6.32
N GLY A 148 9.72 -0.35 -6.70
CA GLY A 148 10.57 0.40 -5.78
C GLY A 148 9.76 0.97 -4.61
N LEU A 149 8.61 1.60 -4.91
CA LEU A 149 7.73 2.14 -3.88
C LEU A 149 7.16 1.03 -2.98
N ALA A 150 6.84 -0.15 -3.52
CA ALA A 150 6.40 -1.28 -2.70
C ALA A 150 7.46 -1.73 -1.68
N LEU A 151 8.74 -1.65 -2.03
CA LEU A 151 9.84 -1.94 -1.09
C LEU A 151 9.98 -0.84 -0.03
N VAL A 152 9.90 0.43 -0.43
CA VAL A 152 9.88 1.58 0.49
C VAL A 152 8.72 1.45 1.47
N TRP A 153 7.51 1.22 0.95
CA TRP A 153 6.31 0.99 1.75
C TRP A 153 6.48 -0.16 2.74
N ALA A 154 6.96 -1.32 2.29
CA ALA A 154 7.14 -2.49 3.16
C ALA A 154 8.12 -2.21 4.30
N ALA A 155 9.18 -1.43 4.06
CA ALA A 155 10.14 -1.03 5.08
C ALA A 155 9.52 -0.05 6.11
N ALA A 156 8.87 1.02 5.63
CA ALA A 156 8.22 2.01 6.49
C ALA A 156 7.03 1.39 7.26
N PHE A 157 6.21 0.56 6.61
CA PHE A 157 5.09 -0.14 7.25
C PHE A 157 5.55 -1.03 8.42
N ARG A 158 6.70 -1.69 8.29
CA ARG A 158 7.26 -2.50 9.38
C ARG A 158 7.60 -1.64 10.59
N VAL A 159 8.20 -0.47 10.37
CA VAL A 159 8.51 0.49 11.45
C VAL A 159 7.21 1.02 12.05
N TRP A 160 6.25 1.43 11.22
CA TRP A 160 4.97 1.96 11.65
C TRP A 160 4.19 1.02 12.56
N LEU A 161 4.21 -0.30 12.33
CA LEU A 161 3.52 -1.27 13.18
C LEU A 161 3.95 -1.22 14.66
N ASP A 162 5.17 -0.78 14.94
CA ASP A 162 5.77 -0.71 16.27
C ASP A 162 6.01 0.74 16.75
N ASP A 163 5.67 1.74 15.94
CA ASP A 163 5.85 3.16 16.24
C ASP A 163 4.74 3.71 17.14
N GLY A 164 4.96 4.88 17.75
CA GLY A 164 3.99 5.61 18.56
C GLY A 164 2.90 6.32 17.73
N GLU A 165 2.04 7.06 18.42
CA GLU A 165 0.98 7.85 17.78
C GLU A 165 1.56 9.04 17.00
N ASP A 166 2.71 9.56 17.40
CA ASP A 166 3.43 10.66 16.75
C ASP A 166 4.08 10.25 15.41
N GLN A 167 4.18 8.97 15.11
CA GLN A 167 4.74 8.39 13.89
C GLN A 167 6.16 8.88 13.54
N SER A 168 6.91 9.38 14.51
CA SER A 168 8.22 10.03 14.28
C SER A 168 9.24 9.11 13.62
N LYS A 169 9.30 7.83 14.03
CA LYS A 169 10.19 6.82 13.44
C LYS A 169 9.75 6.44 12.03
N THR A 170 8.44 6.39 11.80
CA THR A 170 7.84 6.10 10.50
C THR A 170 8.18 7.19 9.50
N MET A 171 8.00 8.46 9.88
CA MET A 171 8.38 9.62 9.06
C MET A 171 9.86 9.61 8.70
N ALA A 172 10.73 9.37 9.68
CA ALA A 172 12.18 9.32 9.46
C ALA A 172 12.59 8.16 8.51
N GLU A 173 12.02 6.96 8.69
CA GLU A 173 12.31 5.81 7.81
C GLU A 173 11.76 6.05 6.40
N LEU A 174 10.55 6.60 6.28
CA LEU A 174 9.94 6.90 4.99
C LEU A 174 10.77 7.92 4.19
N ASP A 175 11.12 9.06 4.78
CA ASP A 175 11.94 10.08 4.16
C ASP A 175 13.31 9.53 3.72
N LYS A 176 13.99 8.80 4.60
CA LYS A 176 15.25 8.12 4.28
C LYS A 176 15.12 7.20 3.07
N ARG A 177 14.06 6.38 3.00
CA ARG A 177 13.86 5.43 1.90
C ARG A 177 13.49 6.11 0.60
N LEU A 178 12.68 7.16 0.65
CA LEU A 178 12.35 7.94 -0.55
C LEU A 178 13.58 8.62 -1.14
N ARG A 179 14.46 9.21 -0.32
CA ARG A 179 15.74 9.77 -0.80
C ARG A 179 16.62 8.71 -1.46
N GLN A 180 16.79 7.54 -0.83
CA GLN A 180 17.56 6.45 -1.41
C GLN A 180 16.99 5.97 -2.75
N GLY A 181 15.66 5.90 -2.87
CA GLY A 181 14.97 5.57 -4.12
C GLY A 181 15.19 6.60 -5.22
N GLU A 182 15.15 7.88 -4.89
CA GLU A 182 15.40 8.98 -5.82
C GLU A 182 16.86 8.97 -6.32
N GLU A 183 17.83 8.81 -5.43
CA GLU A 183 19.26 8.69 -5.78
C GLU A 183 19.52 7.52 -6.73
N PHE A 184 18.90 6.37 -6.47
CA PHE A 184 19.00 5.19 -7.32
C PHE A 184 18.44 5.43 -8.73
N LEU A 185 17.25 6.03 -8.85
CA LEU A 185 16.63 6.36 -10.13
C LEU A 185 17.46 7.39 -10.91
N ASN A 186 17.99 8.40 -10.25
CA ASN A 186 18.88 9.39 -10.82
C ASN A 186 20.19 8.76 -11.31
N GLY A 187 20.73 7.79 -10.59
CA GLY A 187 21.91 7.01 -10.99
C GLY A 187 21.68 6.24 -12.29
N ILE A 188 20.56 5.53 -12.41
CA ILE A 188 20.17 4.80 -13.63
C ILE A 188 20.02 5.77 -14.83
N SER A 189 19.35 6.88 -14.62
CA SER A 189 19.12 7.88 -15.68
C SER A 189 20.43 8.46 -16.21
N ARG A 190 21.39 8.78 -15.35
CA ARG A 190 22.73 9.26 -15.72
C ARG A 190 23.53 8.19 -16.48
N PHE A 191 23.44 6.94 -16.05
CA PHE A 191 24.11 5.82 -16.72
C PHE A 191 23.57 5.61 -18.15
N ASN A 192 22.25 5.64 -18.31
CA ASN A 192 21.60 5.49 -19.62
C ASN A 192 21.91 6.68 -20.55
N ALA A 193 21.98 7.89 -20.04
CA ALA A 193 22.37 9.09 -20.81
C ALA A 193 23.82 8.98 -21.33
N ARG A 194 24.75 8.53 -20.48
CA ARG A 194 26.16 8.30 -20.90
C ARG A 194 26.27 7.24 -21.99
N ARG A 195 25.56 6.11 -21.88
CA ARG A 195 25.57 5.08 -22.93
C ARG A 195 25.06 5.60 -24.27
N ARG A 196 23.99 6.37 -24.28
CA ARG A 196 23.45 6.98 -25.51
C ARG A 196 24.45 7.93 -26.18
N SER A 197 25.15 8.75 -25.40
CA SER A 197 26.15 9.69 -25.92
C SER A 197 27.38 8.97 -26.51
N THR A 198 27.78 7.83 -25.94
CA THR A 198 28.89 7.02 -26.48
C THR A 198 28.50 6.38 -27.83
N PHE A 199 27.32 5.76 -27.91
CA PHE A 199 26.82 5.18 -29.18
C PHE A 199 26.66 6.23 -30.30
N GLN A 200 26.25 7.46 -29.97
CA GLN A 200 26.10 8.53 -30.94
C GLN A 200 27.48 9.03 -31.47
N LYS A 201 28.51 9.06 -30.61
CA LYS A 201 29.86 9.41 -31.01
C LYS A 201 30.50 8.36 -31.92
N ASP A 202 30.30 7.08 -31.58
CA ASP A 202 30.88 5.97 -32.39
C ASP A 202 30.19 5.88 -33.77
N ALA A 203 28.85 6.15 -33.84
CA ALA A 203 28.12 6.20 -35.11
C ALA A 203 28.44 7.44 -35.99
N ALA A 204 28.98 8.53 -35.40
CA ALA A 204 29.40 9.71 -36.16
C ALA A 204 30.86 9.64 -36.66
N GLN A 205 31.62 8.62 -36.24
CA GLN A 205 33.02 8.39 -36.63
C GLN A 205 33.21 7.21 -37.61
N ALA A 206 32.11 6.50 -37.92
CA ALA A 206 32.05 5.40 -38.89
C ALA A 206 31.39 5.86 -40.20
#